data_b695155c86faf0e9ba176da3148792fd
#
_entry.id   b695155c86faf0e9ba176da3148792fd
#
_cell.length_a   1.000
_cell.length_b   1.000
_cell.length_c   1.000
_cell.angle_alpha   90.00
_cell.angle_beta   90.00
_cell.angle_gamma   90.00
#
_symmetry.space_group_name_H-M   'P 1'
#
loop_
_entity.id
_entity.type
_entity.pdbx_description
1 polymer ?
#
loop_
_entity_poly.entity_id
_entity_poly.type
_entity_poly.pdbx_seq_one_letter_code
_entity_poly.pdbx_strand_id
1 'polypeptide(L)'
;QKFRQHRTQLLVATDVAARGLDVNDLTHVINYGLPDDVENYTHRSGRTGRAGKRGTSISIIHIREKGKVRLIERVIGKKFEVGVLPEPQEICSKQLYKVIDELEHTQVDEEQIAPFLLEVMHKLEWLSKEELVKRLVQNEFGRFLSYYANAPEIVQPTDRPDKKGEAAADR
;
A
#
# COMPACT_ATOMS: atom_id res chain seq x y z
N GLN A 1 15.92 -8.73 11.66
CA GLN A 1 15.26 -9.11 12.93
C GLN A 1 13.94 -8.35 13.14
N LYS A 2 13.90 -7.00 13.06
CA LYS A 2 12.69 -6.19 13.33
C LYS A 2 11.49 -6.58 12.47
N PHE A 3 11.69 -6.88 11.19
CA PHE A 3 10.64 -7.30 10.28
C PHE A 3 10.05 -8.68 10.67
N ARG A 4 10.90 -9.65 11.02
CA ARG A 4 10.44 -10.97 11.52
C ARG A 4 9.69 -10.89 12.85
N GLN A 5 9.97 -9.86 13.65
CA GLN A 5 9.30 -9.60 14.93
C GLN A 5 8.04 -8.73 14.76
N HIS A 6 7.58 -8.51 13.52
CA HIS A 6 6.44 -7.65 13.17
C HIS A 6 6.54 -6.20 13.70
N ARG A 7 7.76 -5.74 14.02
CA ARG A 7 8.00 -4.34 14.44
C ARG A 7 8.08 -3.38 13.26
N THR A 8 8.21 -3.88 12.04
CA THR A 8 8.15 -3.11 10.80
C THR A 8 7.22 -3.83 9.84
N GLN A 9 6.34 -3.07 9.19
CA GLN A 9 5.32 -3.61 8.28
C GLN A 9 5.81 -3.73 6.85
N LEU A 10 6.83 -2.95 6.47
CA LEU A 10 7.39 -2.92 5.13
C LEU A 10 8.91 -3.15 5.18
N LEU A 11 9.38 -4.03 4.28
CA LEU A 11 10.79 -4.26 4.06
C LEU A 11 11.13 -3.98 2.60
N VAL A 12 12.05 -3.04 2.36
CA VAL A 12 12.61 -2.77 1.03
C VAL A 12 13.96 -3.49 0.94
N ALA A 13 14.13 -4.31 -0.09
CA ALA A 13 15.33 -5.10 -0.30
C ALA A 13 15.65 -5.25 -1.79
N THR A 14 16.94 -5.38 -2.10
CA THR A 14 17.40 -5.83 -3.42
C THR A 14 17.30 -7.35 -3.54
N ASP A 15 17.38 -7.89 -4.75
CA ASP A 15 17.38 -9.36 -4.99
C ASP A 15 18.48 -10.07 -4.20
N VAL A 16 19.67 -9.47 -4.15
CA VAL A 16 20.82 -10.05 -3.43
C VAL A 16 20.52 -10.14 -1.93
N ALA A 17 20.00 -9.05 -1.35
CA ALA A 17 19.63 -9.02 0.05
C ALA A 17 18.44 -9.95 0.35
N ALA A 18 17.46 -10.00 -0.56
CA ALA A 18 16.27 -10.84 -0.40
C ALA A 18 16.57 -12.35 -0.44
N ARG A 19 17.59 -12.79 -1.19
CA ARG A 19 18.03 -14.21 -1.22
C ARG A 19 18.58 -14.68 0.11
N GLY A 20 19.23 -13.79 0.87
CA GLY A 20 19.75 -14.09 2.21
C GLY A 20 18.73 -13.94 3.35
N LEU A 21 17.52 -13.46 3.02
CA LEU A 21 16.46 -13.27 4.00
C LEU A 21 15.53 -14.48 4.02
N ASP A 22 15.59 -15.22 5.12
CA ASP A 22 14.58 -16.23 5.42
C ASP A 22 13.31 -15.55 5.95
N VAL A 23 12.53 -14.99 5.03
CA VAL A 23 11.24 -14.35 5.28
C VAL A 23 10.22 -15.01 4.35
N ASN A 24 9.25 -15.66 4.95
CA ASN A 24 8.17 -16.36 4.26
C ASN A 24 6.83 -15.90 4.85
N ASP A 25 5.73 -16.35 4.26
CA ASP A 25 4.37 -16.06 4.71
C ASP A 25 4.03 -14.55 4.69
N LEU A 26 4.61 -13.81 3.75
CA LEU A 26 4.25 -12.43 3.54
C LEU A 26 2.82 -12.34 2.98
N THR A 27 2.07 -11.37 3.41
CA THR A 27 0.75 -11.06 2.85
C THR A 27 0.88 -10.52 1.42
N HIS A 28 1.88 -9.68 1.20
CA HIS A 28 2.12 -8.99 -0.07
C HIS A 28 3.59 -9.03 -0.45
N VAL A 29 3.86 -9.18 -1.75
CA VAL A 29 5.17 -8.91 -2.36
C VAL A 29 4.98 -7.84 -3.42
N ILE A 30 5.74 -6.76 -3.34
CA ILE A 30 5.69 -5.67 -4.32
C ILE A 30 6.98 -5.70 -5.13
N ASN A 31 6.86 -5.96 -6.43
CA ASN A 31 7.95 -5.87 -7.38
C ASN A 31 7.99 -4.45 -7.96
N TYR A 32 9.02 -3.68 -7.61
CA TYR A 32 9.27 -2.38 -8.22
C TYR A 32 10.10 -2.59 -9.50
N GLY A 33 9.40 -2.73 -10.61
CA GLY A 33 9.94 -3.23 -11.88
C GLY A 33 10.00 -4.76 -11.92
N LEU A 34 9.83 -5.30 -13.13
CA LEU A 34 9.98 -6.74 -13.36
C LEU A 34 11.47 -7.11 -13.49
N PRO A 35 11.90 -8.24 -12.95
CA PRO A 35 13.23 -8.77 -13.21
C PRO A 35 13.34 -9.20 -14.69
N ASP A 36 14.58 -9.28 -15.19
CA ASP A 36 14.83 -9.74 -16.57
C ASP A 36 14.58 -11.25 -16.71
N ASP A 37 14.72 -11.97 -15.62
CA ASP A 37 14.54 -13.41 -15.55
C ASP A 37 13.26 -13.78 -14.82
N VAL A 38 12.45 -14.67 -15.44
CA VAL A 38 11.20 -15.17 -14.88
C VAL A 38 11.41 -15.97 -13.60
N GLU A 39 12.52 -16.67 -13.46
CA GLU A 39 12.87 -17.40 -12.25
C GLU A 39 13.01 -16.46 -11.06
N ASN A 40 13.66 -15.32 -11.25
CA ASN A 40 13.76 -14.29 -10.22
C ASN A 40 12.40 -13.74 -9.82
N TYR A 41 11.47 -13.54 -10.78
CA TYR A 41 10.08 -13.18 -10.47
C TYR A 41 9.43 -14.22 -9.57
N THR A 42 9.57 -15.48 -9.91
CA THR A 42 8.98 -16.59 -9.14
C THR A 42 9.57 -16.67 -7.73
N HIS A 43 10.88 -16.48 -7.59
CA HIS A 43 11.55 -16.44 -6.29
C HIS A 43 11.09 -15.27 -5.41
N ARG A 44 10.90 -14.07 -5.99
CA ARG A 44 10.38 -12.92 -5.27
C ARG A 44 8.94 -13.16 -4.83
N SER A 45 8.07 -13.48 -5.78
CA SER A 45 6.64 -13.70 -5.54
C SER A 45 6.38 -14.92 -4.65
N GLY A 46 7.25 -15.92 -4.69
CA GLY A 46 7.18 -17.11 -3.84
C GLY A 46 7.46 -16.83 -2.35
N ARG A 47 7.62 -15.60 -1.90
CA ARG A 47 7.65 -15.24 -0.48
C ARG A 47 6.25 -15.06 0.11
N THR A 48 5.23 -15.02 -0.74
CA THR A 48 3.82 -14.97 -0.35
C THR A 48 3.05 -16.19 -0.89
N GLY A 49 1.87 -16.48 -0.36
CA GLY A 49 0.99 -17.55 -0.84
C GLY A 49 1.53 -18.97 -0.67
N ARG A 50 2.33 -19.26 0.37
CA ARG A 50 2.88 -20.57 0.65
C ARG A 50 1.96 -21.42 1.52
N ALA A 51 2.18 -22.74 1.50
CA ALA A 51 1.49 -23.71 2.37
C ALA A 51 -0.05 -23.64 2.29
N GLY A 52 -0.60 -23.41 1.09
CA GLY A 52 -2.04 -23.30 0.90
C GLY A 52 -2.65 -21.95 1.30
N LYS A 53 -1.87 -21.01 1.79
CA LYS A 53 -2.33 -19.66 2.10
C LYS A 53 -2.45 -18.82 0.82
N ARG A 54 -3.36 -17.84 0.85
CA ARG A 54 -3.49 -16.83 -0.20
C ARG A 54 -2.45 -15.73 0.03
N GLY A 55 -1.90 -15.19 -1.07
CA GLY A 55 -0.98 -14.06 -1.03
C GLY A 55 -1.10 -13.23 -2.29
N THR A 56 -0.72 -11.96 -2.19
CA THR A 56 -0.81 -11.02 -3.30
C THR A 56 0.58 -10.61 -3.78
N SER A 57 0.84 -10.78 -5.07
CA SER A 57 2.04 -10.25 -5.73
C SER A 57 1.65 -9.09 -6.64
N ILE A 58 2.16 -7.90 -6.33
CA ILE A 58 1.91 -6.68 -7.08
C ILE A 58 3.17 -6.35 -7.88
N SER A 59 3.02 -5.98 -9.15
CA SER A 59 4.13 -5.53 -9.99
C SER A 59 3.86 -4.12 -10.50
N ILE A 60 4.75 -3.19 -10.17
CA ILE A 60 4.74 -1.83 -10.71
C ILE A 60 5.64 -1.86 -11.93
N ILE A 61 5.07 -1.66 -13.11
CA ILE A 61 5.77 -1.81 -14.38
C ILE A 61 5.63 -0.57 -15.26
N HIS A 62 6.60 -0.37 -16.11
CA HIS A 62 6.44 0.58 -17.19
C HIS A 62 5.66 -0.05 -18.36
N ILE A 63 4.90 0.76 -19.11
CA ILE A 63 4.07 0.28 -20.24
C ILE A 63 4.89 -0.51 -21.30
N ARG A 64 6.17 -0.19 -21.46
CA ARG A 64 7.09 -0.88 -22.36
C ARG A 64 7.42 -2.30 -21.93
N GLU A 65 7.17 -2.67 -20.68
CA GLU A 65 7.47 -3.99 -20.11
C GLU A 65 6.32 -5.01 -20.29
N LYS A 66 5.26 -4.66 -21.02
CA LYS A 66 4.15 -5.57 -21.33
C LYS A 66 4.61 -6.91 -21.96
N GLY A 67 5.69 -6.89 -22.72
CA GLY A 67 6.31 -8.11 -23.27
C GLY A 67 6.80 -9.05 -22.17
N LYS A 68 7.45 -8.51 -21.12
CA LYS A 68 7.90 -9.28 -19.96
C LYS A 68 6.72 -9.87 -19.18
N VAL A 69 5.65 -9.08 -19.01
CA VAL A 69 4.41 -9.56 -18.36
C VAL A 69 3.88 -10.81 -19.05
N ARG A 70 3.71 -10.76 -20.37
CA ARG A 70 3.22 -11.91 -21.16
C ARG A 70 4.14 -13.14 -21.07
N LEU A 71 5.45 -12.92 -21.00
CA LEU A 71 6.42 -14.02 -20.81
C LEU A 71 6.23 -14.67 -19.44
N ILE A 72 6.15 -13.87 -18.38
CA ILE A 72 5.93 -14.35 -17.02
C ILE A 72 4.61 -15.12 -16.94
N GLU A 73 3.51 -14.55 -17.43
CA GLU A 73 2.19 -15.20 -17.46
C GLU A 73 2.23 -16.58 -18.10
N ARG A 74 2.96 -16.71 -19.21
CA ARG A 74 3.11 -17.99 -19.92
C ARG A 74 3.83 -19.02 -19.08
N VAL A 75 4.89 -18.61 -18.38
CA VAL A 75 5.69 -19.52 -17.57
C VAL A 75 4.99 -19.91 -16.28
N ILE A 76 4.34 -18.97 -15.60
CA ILE A 76 3.64 -19.24 -14.33
C ILE A 76 2.25 -19.85 -14.52
N GLY A 77 1.71 -19.82 -15.76
CA GLY A 77 0.36 -20.32 -16.08
C GLY A 77 -0.77 -19.48 -15.48
N LYS A 78 -0.52 -18.23 -15.12
CA LYS A 78 -1.52 -17.34 -14.53
C LYS A 78 -1.50 -15.98 -15.22
N LYS A 79 -2.64 -15.30 -15.25
CA LYS A 79 -2.78 -13.95 -15.78
C LYS A 79 -2.57 -12.92 -14.69
N PHE A 80 -1.95 -11.79 -15.06
CA PHE A 80 -1.95 -10.60 -14.24
C PHE A 80 -3.27 -9.85 -14.40
N GLU A 81 -3.78 -9.36 -13.30
CA GLU A 81 -4.90 -8.44 -13.28
C GLU A 81 -4.36 -7.01 -13.22
N VAL A 82 -4.96 -6.11 -13.99
CA VAL A 82 -4.59 -4.70 -13.94
C VAL A 82 -5.18 -4.11 -12.67
N GLY A 83 -4.31 -3.70 -11.74
CA GLY A 83 -4.73 -3.02 -10.53
C GLY A 83 -5.10 -1.57 -10.81
N VAL A 84 -6.13 -1.08 -10.14
CA VAL A 84 -6.49 0.34 -10.12
C VAL A 84 -5.80 1.00 -8.93
N LEU A 85 -5.13 2.12 -9.17
CA LEU A 85 -4.56 2.92 -8.09
C LEU A 85 -5.69 3.68 -7.39
N PRO A 86 -5.79 3.59 -6.05
CA PRO A 86 -6.78 4.37 -5.33
C PRO A 86 -6.45 5.86 -5.42
N GLU A 87 -7.48 6.68 -5.46
CA GLU A 87 -7.31 8.14 -5.40
C GLU A 87 -6.72 8.57 -4.05
N PRO A 88 -5.91 9.65 -4.03
CA PRO A 88 -5.33 10.17 -2.79
C PRO A 88 -6.36 10.43 -1.69
N GLN A 89 -7.52 10.97 -2.06
CA GLN A 89 -8.62 11.23 -1.14
C GLN A 89 -9.22 9.95 -0.55
N GLU A 90 -9.32 8.88 -1.34
CA GLU A 90 -9.80 7.58 -0.87
C GLU A 90 -8.86 6.97 0.17
N ILE A 91 -7.54 7.09 -0.06
CA ILE A 91 -6.53 6.65 0.90
C ILE A 91 -6.65 7.44 2.20
N CYS A 92 -6.77 8.78 2.10
CA CYS A 92 -6.96 9.65 3.25
C CYS A 92 -8.18 9.27 4.06
N SER A 93 -9.33 9.10 3.41
CA SER A 93 -10.59 8.76 4.08
C SER A 93 -10.49 7.41 4.79
N LYS A 94 -9.96 6.39 4.14
CA LYS A 94 -9.79 5.06 4.76
C LYS A 94 -8.88 5.08 5.98
N GLN A 95 -7.78 5.85 5.92
CA GLN A 95 -6.88 5.97 7.06
C GLN A 95 -7.51 6.76 8.21
N LEU A 96 -8.23 7.83 7.91
CA LEU A 96 -8.93 8.61 8.92
C LEU A 96 -9.98 7.74 9.64
N TYR A 97 -10.83 7.05 8.88
CA TYR A 97 -11.84 6.18 9.47
C TYR A 97 -11.24 5.07 10.30
N LYS A 98 -10.11 4.51 9.89
CA LYS A 98 -9.41 3.51 10.69
C LYS A 98 -8.98 4.05 12.05
N VAL A 99 -8.43 5.27 12.12
CA VAL A 99 -8.03 5.87 13.40
C VAL A 99 -9.25 6.20 14.27
N ILE A 100 -10.34 6.64 13.67
CA ILE A 100 -11.58 6.89 14.42
C ILE A 100 -12.17 5.59 14.97
N ASP A 101 -12.14 4.52 14.18
CA ASP A 101 -12.57 3.18 14.58
C ASP A 101 -11.70 2.60 15.72
N GLU A 102 -10.38 2.78 15.63
CA GLU A 102 -9.45 2.44 16.70
C GLU A 102 -9.75 3.23 18.00
N LEU A 103 -10.02 4.53 17.87
CA LEU A 103 -10.39 5.39 19.00
C LEU A 103 -11.71 4.93 19.66
N GLU A 104 -12.72 4.60 18.85
CA GLU A 104 -14.03 4.13 19.32
C GLU A 104 -13.91 2.83 20.13
N HIS A 105 -13.02 1.93 19.71
CA HIS A 105 -12.83 0.63 20.32
C HIS A 105 -11.70 0.58 21.37
N THR A 106 -11.04 1.72 21.64
CA THR A 106 -9.98 1.79 22.63
C THR A 106 -10.53 1.52 24.03
N GLN A 107 -10.02 0.50 24.67
CA GLN A 107 -10.31 0.24 26.08
C GLN A 107 -9.53 1.21 26.96
N VAL A 108 -10.25 1.95 27.78
CA VAL A 108 -9.67 2.95 28.67
C VAL A 108 -9.30 2.27 30.00
N ASP A 109 -8.03 2.37 30.36
CA ASP A 109 -7.55 2.00 31.70
C ASP A 109 -7.77 3.18 32.64
N GLU A 110 -8.91 3.16 33.33
CA GLU A 110 -9.34 4.22 34.23
C GLU A 110 -8.34 4.46 35.37
N GLU A 111 -7.72 3.41 35.92
CA GLU A 111 -6.76 3.54 37.02
C GLU A 111 -5.49 4.25 36.56
N GLN A 112 -5.04 3.95 35.36
CA GLN A 112 -3.83 4.53 34.80
C GLN A 112 -3.98 6.02 34.44
N ILE A 113 -5.16 6.44 33.95
CA ILE A 113 -5.40 7.80 33.48
C ILE A 113 -5.97 8.72 34.58
N ALA A 114 -6.62 8.18 35.61
CA ALA A 114 -7.27 8.97 36.64
C ALA A 114 -6.39 10.08 37.27
N PRO A 115 -5.10 9.85 37.56
CA PRO A 115 -4.23 10.88 38.14
C PRO A 115 -4.08 12.12 37.27
N PHE A 116 -4.23 11.99 35.96
CA PHE A 116 -4.00 13.06 34.99
C PHE A 116 -5.31 13.65 34.45
N LEU A 117 -6.40 12.87 34.51
CA LEU A 117 -7.64 13.19 33.83
C LEU A 117 -8.26 14.50 34.30
N LEU A 118 -8.23 14.77 35.60
CA LEU A 118 -8.83 15.98 36.18
C LEU A 118 -8.15 17.24 35.63
N GLU A 119 -6.82 17.27 35.60
CA GLU A 119 -6.06 18.40 35.09
C GLU A 119 -6.26 18.60 33.60
N VAL A 120 -6.26 17.50 32.83
CA VAL A 120 -6.50 17.51 31.39
C VAL A 120 -7.90 18.03 31.08
N MET A 121 -8.93 17.57 31.80
CA MET A 121 -10.32 18.02 31.61
C MET A 121 -10.45 19.50 31.91
N HIS A 122 -9.89 20.00 33.03
CA HIS A 122 -9.90 21.40 33.34
C HIS A 122 -9.20 22.26 32.28
N LYS A 123 -8.07 21.79 31.76
CA LYS A 123 -7.31 22.50 30.71
C LYS A 123 -8.07 22.59 29.37
N LEU A 124 -8.93 21.61 29.10
CA LEU A 124 -9.69 21.51 27.85
C LEU A 124 -11.16 21.94 28.00
N GLU A 125 -11.60 22.35 29.20
CA GLU A 125 -12.99 22.70 29.53
C GLU A 125 -13.60 23.76 28.60
N TRP A 126 -12.79 24.68 28.11
CA TRP A 126 -13.21 25.73 27.19
C TRP A 126 -13.48 25.26 25.76
N LEU A 127 -13.07 24.02 25.41
CA LEU A 127 -13.28 23.43 24.09
C LEU A 127 -14.64 22.72 24.02
N SER A 128 -15.41 23.02 22.98
CA SER A 128 -16.56 22.18 22.66
C SER A 128 -16.11 20.82 22.16
N LYS A 129 -16.99 19.81 22.23
CA LYS A 129 -16.75 18.48 21.66
C LYS A 129 -16.34 18.57 20.19
N GLU A 130 -16.99 19.46 19.42
CA GLU A 130 -16.68 19.66 18.02
C GLU A 130 -15.25 20.20 17.81
N GLU A 131 -14.86 21.20 18.59
CA GLU A 131 -13.50 21.75 18.55
C GLU A 131 -12.43 20.74 18.95
N LEU A 132 -12.73 19.90 19.95
CA LEU A 132 -11.84 18.84 20.37
C LEU A 132 -11.63 17.81 19.24
N VAL A 133 -12.70 17.39 18.58
CA VAL A 133 -12.63 16.46 17.43
C VAL A 133 -11.84 17.07 16.28
N LYS A 134 -12.09 18.34 15.92
CA LYS A 134 -11.33 19.05 14.87
C LYS A 134 -9.83 19.06 15.16
N ARG A 135 -9.45 19.36 16.39
CA ARG A 135 -8.04 19.39 16.84
C ARG A 135 -7.41 18.00 16.85
N LEU A 136 -8.15 16.99 17.29
CA LEU A 136 -7.70 15.60 17.23
C LEU A 136 -7.40 15.19 15.78
N VAL A 137 -8.35 15.40 14.88
CA VAL A 137 -8.17 15.09 13.45
C VAL A 137 -7.00 15.88 12.86
N GLN A 138 -6.86 17.16 13.19
CA GLN A 138 -5.75 17.98 12.70
C GLN A 138 -4.39 17.51 13.23
N ASN A 139 -4.33 17.12 14.49
CA ASN A 139 -3.09 16.65 15.13
C ASN A 139 -2.62 15.30 14.55
N GLU A 140 -3.55 14.35 14.45
CA GLU A 140 -3.24 13.00 13.97
C GLU A 140 -3.07 12.95 12.45
N PHE A 141 -3.86 13.73 11.71
CA PHE A 141 -3.95 13.64 10.25
C PHE A 141 -3.42 14.85 9.49
N GLY A 142 -3.13 15.96 10.15
CA GLY A 142 -2.77 17.20 9.45
C GLY A 142 -1.60 17.03 8.46
N ARG A 143 -0.58 16.28 8.82
CA ARG A 143 0.57 15.99 7.94
C ARG A 143 0.16 15.13 6.75
N PHE A 144 -0.68 14.13 6.99
CA PHE A 144 -1.15 13.19 5.97
C PHE A 144 -2.06 13.91 4.97
N LEU A 145 -3.01 14.70 5.46
CA LEU A 145 -3.89 15.53 4.63
C LEU A 145 -3.08 16.50 3.77
N SER A 146 -2.07 17.16 4.34
CA SER A 146 -1.21 18.09 3.60
C SER A 146 -0.40 17.40 2.51
N TYR A 147 0.08 16.18 2.77
CA TYR A 147 0.82 15.39 1.79
C TYR A 147 -0.05 15.01 0.60
N TYR A 148 -1.27 14.52 0.85
CA TYR A 148 -2.16 14.07 -0.22
C TYR A 148 -2.95 15.17 -0.90
N ALA A 149 -3.21 16.31 -0.22
CA ALA A 149 -3.87 17.46 -0.84
C ALA A 149 -3.09 18.02 -2.04
N ASN A 150 -1.77 17.89 -2.02
CA ASN A 150 -0.88 18.35 -3.08
C ASN A 150 -0.29 17.20 -3.92
N ALA A 151 -0.73 15.96 -3.68
CA ALA A 151 -0.25 14.82 -4.45
C ALA A 151 -0.75 14.91 -5.91
N PRO A 152 0.14 14.80 -6.90
CA PRO A 152 -0.28 14.78 -8.30
C PRO A 152 -1.14 13.55 -8.56
N GLU A 153 -2.20 13.73 -9.32
CA GLU A 153 -3.02 12.63 -9.81
C GLU A 153 -2.16 11.69 -10.67
N ILE A 154 -2.08 10.42 -10.29
CA ILE A 154 -1.35 9.43 -11.06
C ILE A 154 -2.28 8.91 -12.16
N VAL A 155 -2.18 9.52 -13.33
CA VAL A 155 -2.91 9.06 -14.51
C VAL A 155 -2.32 7.75 -15.00
N GLN A 156 -3.09 6.66 -14.92
CA GLN A 156 -2.68 5.40 -15.51
C GLN A 156 -2.71 5.54 -17.06
N PRO A 157 -1.63 5.15 -17.74
CA PRO A 157 -1.64 5.15 -19.21
C PRO A 157 -2.71 4.17 -19.71
N THR A 158 -3.75 4.69 -20.32
CA THR A 158 -4.74 3.86 -21.02
C THR A 158 -4.07 3.21 -22.25
N ASP A 159 -4.41 1.96 -22.51
CA ASP A 159 -4.02 1.31 -23.75
C ASP A 159 -4.60 2.11 -24.94
N ARG A 160 -3.75 2.86 -25.63
CA ARG A 160 -4.12 3.34 -26.94
C ARG A 160 -4.28 2.09 -27.81
N PRO A 161 -5.42 1.88 -28.47
CA PRO A 161 -5.55 0.79 -29.42
C PRO A 161 -4.41 0.94 -30.43
N ASP A 162 -3.65 -0.12 -30.64
CA ASP A 162 -2.62 -0.19 -31.65
C ASP A 162 -3.25 0.29 -32.96
N LYS A 163 -2.79 1.39 -33.53
CA LYS A 163 -3.05 1.76 -34.90
C LYS A 163 -2.38 0.70 -35.78
N LYS A 164 -3.04 -0.46 -35.92
CA LYS A 164 -2.72 -1.40 -36.97
C LYS A 164 -3.41 -0.93 -38.25
N GLY A 165 -2.60 -0.55 -39.20
CA GLY A 165 -2.91 -0.75 -40.61
C GLY A 165 -3.77 0.32 -41.27
N GLU A 166 -3.20 1.50 -41.50
CA GLU A 166 -3.50 2.28 -42.70
C GLU A 166 -2.19 2.58 -43.41
N ALA A 167 -1.72 1.60 -44.12
CA ALA A 167 -0.69 1.82 -45.15
C ALA A 167 -0.66 0.56 -46.02
N ALA A 168 -1.51 0.52 -47.03
CA ALA A 168 -1.31 -0.14 -48.33
C ALA A 168 -2.61 -0.18 -49.13
N ALA A 169 -3.03 0.95 -49.64
CA ALA A 169 -3.92 1.00 -50.81
C ALA A 169 -3.57 2.30 -51.55
N ASP A 170 -2.41 2.29 -52.21
CA ASP A 170 -2.21 3.12 -53.37
C ASP A 170 -0.98 2.61 -54.13
N ARG A 171 -1.18 1.74 -55.09
CA ARG A 171 -0.50 1.62 -56.42
C ARG A 171 -1.04 0.43 -57.18
#